data_0c948929767fae58c0bf3cea417f2e44
#
_entry.id   0c948929767fae58c0bf3cea417f2e44
#
_cell.length_a   1.000
_cell.length_b   1.000
_cell.length_c   1.000
_cell.angle_alpha   90.00
_cell.angle_beta   90.00
_cell.angle_gamma   90.00
#
_symmetry.space_group_name_H-M   'P 1'
#
loop_
_entity.id
_entity.type
_entity.pdbx_description
1 polymer ?
#
loop_
_entity_poly.entity_id
_entity_poly.type
_entity_poly.pdbx_seq_one_letter_code
_entity_poly.pdbx_strand_id
1 'polypeptide(L)'
;MVVLDEPVSEQRRNNMKAIHSNNTRIELLLRRELFRRGVRYRVNRKILATRPDISVEKYKIAVFCDGDFWHGKDYYDGRVQHNKAYWDAKIKRNMERDFEQTILLRDEGWTVLRFWGSEIKEDVVACAQRIIDSINRKKLIRRKEIYEKI
;
A
#
# COMPACT_ATOMS: atom_id res chain seq x y z
N MET A 1 -30.29 0.47 -21.90
CA MET A 1 -29.98 1.82 -22.41
C MET A 1 -28.58 2.18 -21.99
N VAL A 2 -27.68 2.28 -22.95
CA VAL A 2 -26.31 2.69 -22.66
C VAL A 2 -26.34 4.19 -22.40
N VAL A 3 -26.14 4.60 -21.16
CA VAL A 3 -25.88 6.00 -20.86
C VAL A 3 -24.48 6.27 -21.43
N LEU A 4 -24.43 7.04 -22.51
CA LEU A 4 -23.17 7.55 -23.03
C LEU A 4 -22.59 8.45 -21.93
N ASP A 5 -21.51 7.98 -21.31
CA ASP A 5 -20.76 8.79 -20.37
C ASP A 5 -20.34 10.09 -21.04
N GLU A 6 -20.64 11.20 -20.39
CA GLU A 6 -20.07 12.46 -20.81
C GLU A 6 -18.54 12.33 -20.82
N PRO A 7 -17.87 12.86 -21.84
CA PRO A 7 -16.44 12.78 -21.90
C PRO A 7 -15.83 13.40 -20.63
N VAL A 8 -15.08 12.58 -19.91
CA VAL A 8 -14.39 13.01 -18.69
C VAL A 8 -13.47 14.16 -19.05
N SER A 9 -13.55 15.28 -18.33
CA SER A 9 -12.70 16.43 -18.55
C SER A 9 -11.23 16.03 -18.45
N GLU A 10 -10.36 16.72 -19.23
CA GLU A 10 -8.92 16.46 -19.23
C GLU A 10 -8.31 16.58 -17.83
N GLN A 11 -8.77 17.54 -17.04
CA GLN A 11 -8.35 17.72 -15.65
C GLN A 11 -8.74 16.53 -14.78
N ARG A 12 -9.92 15.98 -14.98
CA ARG A 12 -10.39 14.80 -14.26
C ARG A 12 -9.60 13.55 -14.65
N ARG A 13 -9.25 13.40 -15.94
CA ARG A 13 -8.35 12.35 -16.42
C ARG A 13 -6.96 12.47 -15.80
N ASN A 14 -6.42 13.67 -15.74
CA ASN A 14 -5.12 13.95 -15.15
C ASN A 14 -5.13 13.66 -13.65
N ASN A 15 -6.19 14.03 -12.94
CA ASN A 15 -6.38 13.71 -11.52
C ASN A 15 -6.46 12.19 -11.29
N MET A 16 -7.18 11.47 -12.15
CA MET A 16 -7.27 10.00 -12.07
C MET A 16 -5.93 9.33 -12.37
N LYS A 17 -5.15 9.83 -13.32
CA LYS A 17 -3.79 9.35 -13.60
C LYS A 17 -2.84 9.63 -12.43
N ALA A 18 -2.95 10.79 -11.79
CA ALA A 18 -2.15 11.15 -10.63
C ALA A 18 -2.43 10.23 -9.42
N ILE A 19 -3.68 9.78 -9.25
CA ILE A 19 -4.07 8.83 -8.19
C ILE A 19 -3.43 7.45 -8.39
N HIS A 20 -3.20 7.05 -9.64
CA HIS A 20 -2.58 5.76 -9.98
C HIS A 20 -1.06 5.81 -10.14
N SER A 21 -0.46 7.00 -10.13
CA SER A 21 0.97 7.14 -10.32
C SER A 21 1.75 6.72 -9.07
N ASN A 22 2.98 6.25 -9.28
CA ASN A 22 3.94 6.06 -8.22
C ASN A 22 4.30 7.42 -7.58
N ASN A 23 4.83 7.42 -6.38
CA ASN A 23 5.24 8.62 -5.65
C ASN A 23 4.07 9.54 -5.29
N THR A 24 2.94 8.97 -4.91
CA THR A 24 1.82 9.75 -4.38
C THR A 24 2.22 10.49 -3.11
N ARG A 25 1.42 11.51 -2.75
CA ARG A 25 1.68 12.31 -1.54
C ARG A 25 1.77 11.47 -0.27
N ILE A 26 0.89 10.47 -0.12
CA ILE A 26 0.90 9.58 1.05
C ILE A 26 2.17 8.72 1.11
N GLU A 27 2.61 8.22 -0.01
CA GLU A 27 3.87 7.47 -0.09
C GLU A 27 5.05 8.34 0.32
N LEU A 28 5.13 9.57 -0.19
CA LEU A 28 6.19 10.51 0.14
C LEU A 28 6.20 10.89 1.62
N LEU A 29 5.03 11.10 2.22
CA LEU A 29 4.92 11.38 3.66
C LEU A 29 5.51 10.24 4.49
N LEU A 30 5.15 9.02 4.16
CA LEU A 30 5.63 7.84 4.89
C LEU A 30 7.12 7.62 4.69
N ARG A 31 7.62 7.77 3.46
CA ARG A 31 9.04 7.66 3.13
C ARG A 31 9.88 8.67 3.91
N ARG A 32 9.45 9.92 3.97
CA ARG A 32 10.15 10.99 4.70
C ARG A 32 10.25 10.69 6.17
N GLU A 33 9.16 10.24 6.78
CA GLU A 33 9.15 9.89 8.20
C GLU A 33 10.07 8.71 8.50
N LEU A 34 10.05 7.67 7.70
CA LEU A 34 10.94 6.52 7.83
C LEU A 34 12.42 6.92 7.67
N PHE A 35 12.73 7.71 6.64
CA PHE A 35 14.09 8.17 6.39
C PHE A 35 14.62 9.05 7.53
N ARG A 36 13.79 9.97 8.02
CA ARG A 36 14.13 10.82 9.17
C ARG A 36 14.48 9.98 10.41
N ARG A 37 13.82 8.85 10.59
CA ARG A 37 14.03 7.93 11.72
C ARG A 37 15.13 6.89 11.47
N GLY A 38 15.87 7.05 10.40
CA GLY A 38 17.03 6.20 10.12
C GLY A 38 16.74 4.90 9.41
N VAL A 39 15.50 4.67 8.95
CA VAL A 39 15.15 3.48 8.18
C VAL A 39 15.62 3.65 6.74
N ARG A 40 16.33 2.65 6.23
CA ARG A 40 16.72 2.58 4.82
C ARG A 40 15.86 1.55 4.12
N TYR A 41 15.28 1.94 2.99
CA TYR A 41 14.27 1.17 2.26
C TYR A 41 14.47 1.29 0.76
N ARG A 42 13.82 0.42 0.03
CA ARG A 42 13.66 0.50 -1.43
C ARG A 42 12.23 0.91 -1.77
N VAL A 43 12.05 1.50 -2.93
CA VAL A 43 10.75 1.97 -3.40
C VAL A 43 10.38 1.31 -4.72
N ASN A 44 9.12 0.94 -4.85
CA ASN A 44 8.52 0.42 -6.08
C ASN A 44 9.29 -0.74 -6.72
N ARG A 45 9.98 -1.54 -5.93
CA ARG A 45 10.70 -2.72 -6.44
C ARG A 45 9.76 -3.90 -6.63
N LYS A 46 9.97 -4.60 -7.74
CA LYS A 46 9.25 -5.84 -7.97
C LYS A 46 9.74 -6.92 -7.01
N ILE A 47 8.82 -7.48 -6.24
CA ILE A 47 9.07 -8.59 -5.32
C ILE A 47 8.06 -9.68 -5.66
N LEU A 48 8.54 -10.82 -6.17
CA LEU A 48 7.68 -11.85 -6.74
C LEU A 48 6.78 -11.24 -7.83
N ALA A 49 5.50 -11.52 -7.83
CA ALA A 49 4.54 -10.94 -8.77
C ALA A 49 3.88 -9.65 -8.25
N THR A 50 4.51 -8.98 -7.27
CA THR A 50 3.98 -7.77 -6.64
C THR A 50 4.96 -6.62 -6.74
N ARG A 51 4.48 -5.41 -6.46
CA ARG A 51 5.31 -4.21 -6.43
C ARG A 51 4.92 -3.35 -5.23
N PRO A 52 5.43 -3.67 -4.04
CA PRO A 52 5.19 -2.84 -2.85
C PRO A 52 5.68 -1.42 -3.05
N ASP A 53 5.02 -0.47 -2.40
CA ASP A 53 5.43 0.94 -2.45
C ASP A 53 6.77 1.15 -1.73
N ILE A 54 6.95 0.46 -0.62
CA ILE A 54 8.17 0.50 0.18
C ILE A 54 8.53 -0.94 0.55
N SER A 55 9.82 -1.26 0.53
CA SER A 55 10.30 -2.56 0.99
C SER A 55 11.59 -2.46 1.79
N VAL A 56 11.73 -3.30 2.80
CA VAL A 56 12.96 -3.52 3.54
C VAL A 56 13.34 -4.98 3.31
N GLU A 57 14.05 -5.22 2.22
CA GLU A 57 14.31 -6.57 1.70
C GLU A 57 15.11 -7.43 2.68
N LYS A 58 16.06 -6.81 3.38
CA LYS A 58 16.90 -7.51 4.37
C LYS A 58 16.06 -8.24 5.43
N TYR A 59 14.93 -7.68 5.82
CA TYR A 59 14.02 -8.23 6.83
C TYR A 59 12.71 -8.75 6.25
N LYS A 60 12.61 -8.80 4.94
CA LYS A 60 11.38 -9.23 4.23
C LYS A 60 10.13 -8.49 4.71
N ILE A 61 10.18 -7.16 4.63
CA ILE A 61 9.05 -6.30 4.96
C ILE A 61 8.59 -5.60 3.70
N ALA A 62 7.32 -5.76 3.38
CA ALA A 62 6.65 -5.11 2.25
C ALA A 62 5.55 -4.19 2.77
N VAL A 63 5.54 -2.95 2.31
CA VAL A 63 4.57 -1.93 2.72
C VAL A 63 3.80 -1.44 1.50
N PHE A 64 2.49 -1.43 1.62
CA PHE A 64 1.57 -0.89 0.62
C PHE A 64 0.84 0.31 1.20
N CYS A 65 0.79 1.38 0.41
CA CYS A 65 0.03 2.58 0.72
C CYS A 65 -1.23 2.57 -0.15
N ASP A 66 -2.35 2.21 0.46
CA ASP A 66 -3.60 1.97 -0.27
C ASP A 66 -4.47 3.23 -0.27
N GLY A 67 -4.76 3.76 -1.46
CA GLY A 67 -5.70 4.87 -1.60
C GLY A 67 -7.09 4.46 -1.12
N ASP A 68 -7.73 5.27 -0.29
CA ASP A 68 -8.99 4.93 0.38
C ASP A 68 -10.10 4.54 -0.61
N PHE A 69 -10.22 5.30 -1.69
CA PHE A 69 -11.24 5.04 -2.71
C PHE A 69 -10.94 3.77 -3.53
N TRP A 70 -9.72 3.67 -4.07
CA TRP A 70 -9.35 2.62 -5.02
C TRP A 70 -9.25 1.23 -4.39
N HIS A 71 -9.05 1.17 -3.09
CA HIS A 71 -8.94 -0.08 -2.33
C HIS A 71 -10.18 -0.39 -1.49
N GLY A 72 -11.25 0.35 -1.68
CA GLY A 72 -12.58 0.04 -1.19
C GLY A 72 -12.95 0.56 0.19
N LYS A 73 -12.07 1.31 0.86
CA LYS A 73 -12.37 1.84 2.20
C LYS A 73 -13.58 2.75 2.20
N ASP A 74 -13.60 3.74 1.30
CA ASP A 74 -14.68 4.74 1.22
C ASP A 74 -15.81 4.31 0.28
N TYR A 75 -15.66 3.21 -0.41
CA TYR A 75 -16.60 2.78 -1.43
C TYR A 75 -17.97 2.43 -0.86
N TYR A 76 -17.99 1.74 0.27
CA TYR A 76 -19.21 1.29 0.93
C TYR A 76 -19.96 2.39 1.69
N ASP A 77 -19.40 3.59 1.80
CA ASP A 77 -20.02 4.74 2.46
C ASP A 77 -21.04 5.46 1.56
N GLY A 78 -21.38 4.89 0.40
CA GLY A 78 -22.45 5.39 -0.49
C GLY A 78 -22.08 6.65 -1.27
N ARG A 79 -20.81 6.98 -1.38
CA ARG A 79 -20.35 8.18 -2.10
C ARG A 79 -20.37 8.04 -3.62
N VAL A 80 -20.39 6.80 -4.13
CA VAL A 80 -20.39 6.52 -5.56
C VAL A 80 -21.78 6.10 -5.98
N GLN A 81 -22.53 7.01 -6.63
CA GLN A 81 -23.86 6.72 -7.19
C GLN A 81 -23.84 6.63 -8.71
N HIS A 82 -22.82 7.21 -9.35
CA HIS A 82 -22.69 7.25 -10.81
C HIS A 82 -21.79 6.09 -11.29
N ASN A 83 -22.27 5.37 -12.33
CA ASN A 83 -21.58 4.18 -12.87
C ASN A 83 -21.28 3.11 -11.83
N LYS A 84 -22.20 2.85 -10.95
CA LYS A 84 -22.01 1.93 -9.83
C LYS A 84 -21.50 0.56 -10.27
N ALA A 85 -22.05 -0.03 -11.33
CA ALA A 85 -21.63 -1.34 -11.82
C ALA A 85 -20.16 -1.37 -12.27
N TYR A 86 -19.69 -0.32 -12.93
CA TYR A 86 -18.30 -0.18 -13.35
C TYR A 86 -17.35 -0.09 -12.14
N TRP A 87 -17.70 0.76 -11.18
CA TRP A 87 -16.91 0.97 -9.98
C TRP A 87 -16.92 -0.24 -9.06
N ASP A 88 -18.07 -0.91 -8.92
CA ASP A 88 -18.19 -2.17 -8.16
C ASP A 88 -17.19 -3.20 -8.69
N ALA A 89 -17.19 -3.43 -10.00
CA ALA A 89 -16.31 -4.39 -10.63
C ALA A 89 -14.83 -4.02 -10.47
N LYS A 90 -14.50 -2.74 -10.63
CA LYS A 90 -13.11 -2.26 -10.53
C LYS A 90 -12.58 -2.32 -9.10
N ILE A 91 -13.33 -1.83 -8.13
CA ILE A 91 -12.96 -1.86 -6.71
C ILE A 91 -12.84 -3.30 -6.23
N LYS A 92 -13.80 -4.15 -6.59
CA LYS A 92 -13.75 -5.57 -6.24
C LYS A 92 -12.48 -6.24 -6.77
N ARG A 93 -12.11 -6.00 -8.02
CA ARG A 93 -10.87 -6.54 -8.60
C ARG A 93 -9.63 -6.03 -7.89
N ASN A 94 -9.61 -4.74 -7.52
CA ASN A 94 -8.51 -4.16 -6.77
C ASN A 94 -8.37 -4.83 -5.39
N MET A 95 -9.47 -5.03 -4.69
CA MET A 95 -9.49 -5.69 -3.38
C MET A 95 -9.03 -7.15 -3.47
N GLU A 96 -9.51 -7.88 -4.46
CA GLU A 96 -9.11 -9.27 -4.72
C GLU A 96 -7.61 -9.37 -5.02
N ARG A 97 -7.10 -8.49 -5.87
CA ARG A 97 -5.68 -8.42 -6.21
C ARG A 97 -4.83 -8.09 -4.97
N ASP A 98 -5.24 -7.11 -4.17
CA ASP A 98 -4.55 -6.75 -2.94
C ASP A 98 -4.47 -7.93 -1.97
N PHE A 99 -5.56 -8.65 -1.84
CA PHE A 99 -5.63 -9.85 -1.01
C PHE A 99 -4.70 -10.94 -1.52
N GLU A 100 -4.74 -11.25 -2.82
CA GLU A 100 -3.87 -12.25 -3.45
C GLU A 100 -2.38 -11.89 -3.30
N GLN A 101 -2.03 -10.62 -3.51
CA GLN A 101 -0.66 -10.14 -3.33
C GLN A 101 -0.19 -10.30 -1.89
N THR A 102 -1.05 -9.99 -0.94
CA THR A 102 -0.75 -10.13 0.48
C THR A 102 -0.50 -11.59 0.84
N ILE A 103 -1.35 -12.50 0.38
CA ILE A 103 -1.21 -13.94 0.62
C ILE A 103 0.09 -14.46 -0.01
N LEU A 104 0.36 -14.11 -1.27
CA LEU A 104 1.56 -14.51 -1.98
C LEU A 104 2.83 -14.14 -1.21
N LEU A 105 2.91 -12.90 -0.75
CA LEU A 105 4.07 -12.41 -0.01
C LEU A 105 4.20 -13.09 1.36
N ARG A 106 3.10 -13.23 2.08
CA ARG A 106 3.11 -13.90 3.40
C ARG A 106 3.51 -15.36 3.31
N ASP A 107 3.05 -16.07 2.29
CA ASP A 107 3.42 -17.46 2.06
C ASP A 107 4.94 -17.62 1.81
N GLU A 108 5.58 -16.61 1.26
CA GLU A 108 7.04 -16.57 1.03
C GLU A 108 7.82 -15.96 2.21
N GLY A 109 7.18 -15.80 3.36
CA GLY A 109 7.82 -15.33 4.60
C GLY A 109 7.93 -13.83 4.76
N TRP A 110 7.25 -13.05 3.93
CA TRP A 110 7.22 -11.59 4.05
C TRP A 110 6.23 -11.13 5.09
N THR A 111 6.60 -10.10 5.83
CA THR A 111 5.67 -9.31 6.63
C THR A 111 5.08 -8.23 5.73
N VAL A 112 3.76 -8.24 5.59
CA VAL A 112 3.04 -7.29 4.74
C VAL A 112 2.29 -6.31 5.62
N LEU A 113 2.57 -5.03 5.46
CA LEU A 113 1.87 -3.93 6.13
C LEU A 113 1.13 -3.12 5.08
N ARG A 114 -0.15 -2.90 5.30
CA ARG A 114 -0.99 -2.06 4.46
C ARG A 114 -1.56 -0.92 5.27
N PHE A 115 -1.40 0.29 4.75
CA PHE A 115 -1.92 1.50 5.37
C PHE A 115 -2.86 2.20 4.41
N TRP A 116 -4.03 2.60 4.90
CA TRP A 116 -4.89 3.49 4.16
C TRP A 116 -4.26 4.87 4.04
N GLY A 117 -4.49 5.55 2.92
CA GLY A 117 -4.00 6.91 2.73
C GLY A 117 -4.46 7.86 3.83
N SER A 118 -5.70 7.69 4.31
CA SER A 118 -6.24 8.46 5.44
C SER A 118 -5.48 8.22 6.73
N GLU A 119 -5.07 7.00 7.03
CA GLU A 119 -4.24 6.67 8.20
C GLU A 119 -2.89 7.39 8.15
N ILE A 120 -2.25 7.37 6.98
CA ILE A 120 -0.95 8.02 6.78
C ILE A 120 -1.06 9.53 6.97
N LYS A 121 -2.11 10.15 6.43
CA LYS A 121 -2.36 11.58 6.58
C LYS A 121 -2.68 11.98 8.01
N GLU A 122 -3.42 11.15 8.72
CA GLU A 122 -3.84 11.40 10.09
C GLU A 122 -2.69 11.26 11.07
N ASP A 123 -1.90 10.18 10.95
CA ASP A 123 -0.79 9.91 11.87
C ASP A 123 0.33 9.11 11.17
N VAL A 124 1.15 9.81 10.42
CA VAL A 124 2.30 9.19 9.72
C VAL A 124 3.34 8.65 10.71
N VAL A 125 3.45 9.24 11.89
CA VAL A 125 4.37 8.77 12.94
C VAL A 125 3.98 7.39 13.42
N ALA A 126 2.69 7.16 13.69
CA ALA A 126 2.18 5.86 14.11
C ALA A 126 2.36 4.80 13.02
N CYS A 127 2.12 5.14 11.76
CA CYS A 127 2.35 4.24 10.63
C CYS A 127 3.83 3.84 10.52
N ALA A 128 4.73 4.82 10.58
CA ALA A 128 6.17 4.57 10.58
C ALA A 128 6.61 3.72 11.77
N GLN A 129 6.03 3.95 12.95
CA GLN A 129 6.33 3.17 14.15
C GLN A 129 5.96 1.69 13.98
N ARG A 130 4.84 1.38 13.35
CA ARG A 130 4.44 0.00 13.06
C ARG A 130 5.46 -0.70 12.15
N ILE A 131 5.99 0.01 11.16
CA ILE A 131 7.03 -0.51 10.27
C ILE A 131 8.32 -0.77 11.07
N ILE A 132 8.73 0.19 11.89
CA ILE A 132 9.94 0.08 12.71
C ILE A 132 9.81 -1.06 13.71
N ASP A 133 8.66 -1.23 14.34
CA ASP A 133 8.40 -2.33 15.26
C ASP A 133 8.54 -3.70 14.56
N SER A 134 8.06 -3.78 13.32
CA SER A 134 8.21 -5.00 12.50
C SER A 134 9.68 -5.28 12.16
N ILE A 135 10.45 -4.24 11.82
CA ILE A 135 11.90 -4.36 11.58
C ILE A 135 12.61 -4.86 12.84
N ASN A 136 12.32 -4.24 13.98
CA ASN A 136 12.94 -4.61 15.25
C ASN A 136 12.60 -6.04 15.66
N ARG A 137 11.38 -6.48 15.43
CA ARG A 137 10.97 -7.87 15.69
C ARG A 137 11.77 -8.85 14.84
N LYS A 138 11.97 -8.55 13.55
CA LYS A 138 12.79 -9.36 12.65
C LYS A 138 14.26 -9.39 13.05
N LYS A 139 14.79 -8.28 13.54
CA LYS A 139 16.14 -8.20 14.07
C LYS A 139 16.32 -9.13 15.27
N LEU A 140 15.36 -9.16 16.18
CA LEU A 140 15.40 -10.03 17.36
C LEU A 140 15.36 -11.51 16.96
N ILE A 141 14.46 -11.88 16.04
CA ILE A 141 14.37 -13.25 15.54
C ILE A 141 15.69 -13.68 14.91
N ARG A 142 16.29 -12.83 14.09
CA ARG A 142 17.55 -13.11 13.42
C ARG A 142 18.71 -13.28 14.40
N ARG A 143 18.78 -12.43 15.43
CA ARG A 143 19.77 -12.57 16.51
C ARG A 143 19.62 -13.89 17.25
N LYS A 144 18.38 -14.26 17.56
CA LYS A 144 18.08 -15.52 18.23
C LYS A 144 18.54 -16.72 17.41
N GLU A 145 18.21 -16.74 16.11
CA GLU A 145 18.63 -17.80 15.19
C GLU A 145 20.17 -17.92 15.12
N ILE A 146 20.89 -16.80 15.04
CA ILE A 146 22.33 -16.79 15.02
C ILE A 146 22.88 -17.33 16.35
N TYR A 147 22.32 -16.90 17.46
CA TYR A 147 22.73 -17.33 18.78
C TYR A 147 22.52 -18.85 19.01
N GLU A 148 21.42 -19.39 18.56
CA GLU A 148 21.11 -20.81 18.66
C GLU A 148 22.01 -21.71 17.81
N LYS A 149 22.67 -21.15 16.76
CA LYS A 149 23.61 -21.88 15.90
C LYS A 149 25.04 -21.95 16.45
N ILE A 150 25.33 -21.19 17.48
CA ILE A 150 26.62 -21.21 18.16
C ILE A 150 26.62 -22.33 19.20
#